data_97180dad83ac93e8c0b0bab32bad0cf5
#
_entry.id   97180dad83ac93e8c0b0bab32bad0cf5
#
_cell.length_a   1.000
_cell.length_b   1.000
_cell.length_c   1.000
_cell.angle_alpha   90.00
_cell.angle_beta   90.00
_cell.angle_gamma   90.00
#
_symmetry.space_group_name_H-M   'P 1'
#
loop_
_entity.id
_entity.type
_entity.pdbx_description
1 polymer ?
#
loop_
_entity_poly.entity_id
_entity_poly.type
_entity_poly.pdbx_seq_one_letter_code
_entity_poly.pdbx_strand_id
1 'polypeptide(L)'
;MRLLKSLLPAVAALCCLSAAAQPGRQPVNPNGPFRVKIGECAHGCVTVTPGVDPETGTEFPKGTVLHIHATPEEGYAFECGYKAQRGMFAFYTEYPDAAFDVVVDGDISIGASFVNPAELEGYRCIPDIVYAKPGVKPLKYDAFIPDGAKKLPGIVIIHGGGWQMNCEDVMKGLARTLVRDGKYVAFSIDYRWIGTRDGDATPNTMNQLIEDCYGAILHIREHAAEYGLDPNRLAVTGDSAGGHLCASVATMVERIGDGGFGVRPGVFEYRPTYLPAGISAKKARRVLRRSIRACAPNYGIFSAKSIDRFVRDLSGDEARAAVSPLDNIPKASKRKIPHWLNRGTEDRTVDDASNQEYTEALRAAGQRAEYVLVPGASHAYYDWKPDSATKETFERFGRPYARRMEDFFNSVFYK
;
A
#
# COMPACT_ATOMS: atom_id res chain seq x y z
N MET A 1 23.35 45.19 45.38
CA MET A 1 22.66 43.94 45.68
C MET A 1 22.30 43.26 44.31
N ARG A 2 22.95 42.13 44.04
CA ARG A 2 22.94 41.43 42.72
C ARG A 2 21.72 40.52 42.60
N LEU A 3 20.97 40.66 41.53
CA LEU A 3 19.92 39.71 41.10
C LEU A 3 20.50 38.81 40.02
N LEU A 4 20.64 37.54 40.35
CA LEU A 4 20.93 36.45 39.35
C LEU A 4 19.70 36.15 38.53
N LYS A 5 19.82 36.27 37.23
CA LYS A 5 18.86 35.69 36.27
C LYS A 5 19.34 34.31 35.92
N SER A 6 18.56 33.27 36.22
CA SER A 6 18.76 31.91 35.79
C SER A 6 18.17 31.72 34.36
N LEU A 7 19.05 31.47 33.40
CA LEU A 7 18.71 30.99 32.06
C LEU A 7 18.71 29.45 32.10
N LEU A 8 17.58 28.84 31.82
CA LEU A 8 17.49 27.44 31.45
C LEU A 8 17.71 27.32 29.92
N PRO A 9 18.60 26.47 29.47
CA PRO A 9 18.69 26.14 28.04
C PRO A 9 17.66 25.08 27.66
N ALA A 10 16.89 25.36 26.62
CA ALA A 10 16.06 24.40 25.96
C ALA A 10 16.93 23.35 25.26
N VAL A 11 16.86 22.11 25.71
CA VAL A 11 17.53 20.98 25.08
C VAL A 11 16.64 20.52 23.90
N ALA A 12 17.04 20.90 22.69
CA ALA A 12 16.53 20.30 21.47
C ALA A 12 17.10 18.87 21.34
N ALA A 13 16.27 17.86 21.58
CA ALA A 13 16.64 16.48 21.35
C ALA A 13 16.70 16.20 19.83
N LEU A 14 17.91 16.27 19.31
CA LEU A 14 18.27 15.77 17.97
C LEU A 14 18.30 14.25 18.04
N CYS A 15 17.28 13.55 17.56
CA CYS A 15 17.34 12.11 17.34
C CYS A 15 18.21 11.82 16.11
N CYS A 16 19.53 11.78 16.30
CA CYS A 16 20.44 11.09 15.41
C CYS A 16 20.26 9.59 15.67
N LEU A 17 19.65 8.87 14.75
CA LEU A 17 19.71 7.40 14.70
C LEU A 17 21.09 7.00 14.19
N SER A 18 22.11 7.06 15.06
CA SER A 18 23.27 6.22 14.95
C SER A 18 22.84 4.79 15.34
N ALA A 19 23.27 3.80 14.57
CA ALA A 19 23.11 2.38 14.89
C ALA A 19 23.92 2.04 16.17
N ALA A 20 23.42 2.48 17.33
CA ALA A 20 23.89 2.04 18.62
C ALA A 20 23.00 0.85 19.03
N ALA A 21 23.63 -0.30 19.24
CA ALA A 21 23.00 -1.50 19.77
C ALA A 21 22.16 -1.16 21.02
N GLN A 22 20.87 -1.43 20.97
CA GLN A 22 20.02 -1.31 22.15
C GLN A 22 20.52 -2.27 23.23
N PRO A 23 20.70 -1.83 24.48
CA PRO A 23 21.08 -2.73 25.58
C PRO A 23 19.94 -3.74 25.78
N GLY A 24 20.24 -5.03 25.59
CA GLY A 24 19.31 -6.14 25.85
C GLY A 24 18.92 -7.00 24.64
N ARG A 25 19.27 -6.65 23.41
CA ARG A 25 19.18 -7.61 22.31
C ARG A 25 20.41 -8.51 22.32
N GLN A 26 20.23 -9.79 22.60
CA GLN A 26 21.25 -10.79 22.26
C GLN A 26 21.56 -10.66 20.75
N PRO A 27 22.82 -10.78 20.33
CA PRO A 27 23.16 -10.76 18.92
C PRO A 27 22.38 -11.87 18.22
N VAL A 28 21.59 -11.49 17.21
CA VAL A 28 20.83 -12.44 16.38
C VAL A 28 21.88 -13.36 15.74
N ASN A 29 21.89 -14.63 16.12
CA ASN A 29 22.75 -15.62 15.49
C ASN A 29 22.27 -15.80 14.03
N PRO A 30 23.03 -15.37 13.01
CA PRO A 30 22.58 -15.43 11.63
C PRO A 30 22.36 -16.87 11.12
N ASN A 31 22.85 -17.86 11.85
CA ASN A 31 22.79 -19.27 11.48
C ASN A 31 21.73 -20.08 12.27
N GLY A 32 21.01 -19.46 13.20
CA GLY A 32 20.05 -20.14 14.07
C GLY A 32 20.68 -20.89 15.26
N PRO A 33 19.92 -21.69 16.01
CA PRO A 33 18.50 -22.02 15.74
C PRO A 33 17.58 -20.82 15.91
N PHE A 34 16.43 -20.87 15.19
CA PHE A 34 15.41 -19.83 15.23
C PHE A 34 14.14 -20.33 15.88
N ARG A 35 13.47 -19.46 16.63
CA ARG A 35 12.24 -19.79 17.32
C ARG A 35 11.03 -19.62 16.40
N VAL A 36 10.28 -20.70 16.23
CA VAL A 36 9.00 -20.71 15.55
C VAL A 36 7.88 -20.78 16.59
N LYS A 37 6.85 -19.97 16.47
CA LYS A 37 5.64 -19.99 17.28
C LYS A 37 4.42 -20.20 16.41
N ILE A 38 3.40 -20.84 16.98
CA ILE A 38 2.06 -20.77 16.41
C ILE A 38 1.52 -19.37 16.69
N GLY A 39 1.10 -18.69 15.62
CA GLY A 39 0.46 -17.40 15.68
C GLY A 39 -1.05 -17.51 15.87
N GLU A 40 -1.74 -16.41 15.68
CA GLU A 40 -3.20 -16.36 15.80
C GLU A 40 -3.88 -17.19 14.70
N CYS A 41 -4.86 -18.00 15.08
CA CYS A 41 -5.69 -18.81 14.19
C CYS A 41 -7.15 -18.74 14.64
N ALA A 42 -7.71 -17.50 14.77
CA ALA A 42 -9.11 -17.34 15.16
C ALA A 42 -10.03 -18.05 14.15
N HIS A 43 -10.96 -18.85 14.66
CA HIS A 43 -11.93 -19.64 13.87
C HIS A 43 -11.33 -20.81 13.07
N GLY A 44 -10.26 -21.39 13.58
CA GLY A 44 -9.63 -22.57 13.01
C GLY A 44 -8.34 -22.94 13.70
N CYS A 45 -7.60 -23.86 13.13
CA CYS A 45 -6.30 -24.29 13.64
C CYS A 45 -5.32 -24.62 12.51
N VAL A 46 -4.05 -24.76 12.88
CA VAL A 46 -3.00 -25.31 12.02
C VAL A 46 -2.35 -26.54 12.65
N THR A 47 -2.03 -27.53 11.83
CA THR A 47 -1.12 -28.63 12.19
C THR A 47 0.21 -28.39 11.49
N VAL A 48 1.33 -28.67 12.18
CA VAL A 48 2.69 -28.38 11.71
C VAL A 48 3.57 -29.61 11.84
N THR A 49 4.32 -29.93 10.80
CA THR A 49 5.29 -31.04 10.80
C THR A 49 6.64 -30.55 10.26
N PRO A 50 7.76 -30.67 11.01
CA PRO A 50 7.84 -31.19 12.40
C PRO A 50 7.07 -30.29 13.38
N GLY A 51 6.61 -30.87 14.50
CA GLY A 51 5.72 -30.23 15.45
C GLY A 51 6.31 -28.97 16.10
N VAL A 52 5.45 -27.98 16.34
CA VAL A 52 5.73 -26.76 17.09
C VAL A 52 4.93 -26.78 18.37
N ASP A 53 5.61 -26.58 19.52
CA ASP A 53 4.93 -26.43 20.82
C ASP A 53 4.06 -25.15 20.78
N PRO A 54 2.74 -25.26 21.01
CA PRO A 54 1.83 -24.14 20.84
C PRO A 54 1.98 -23.05 21.92
N GLU A 55 2.50 -23.40 23.12
CA GLU A 55 2.64 -22.46 24.23
C GLU A 55 3.99 -21.73 24.19
N THR A 56 5.08 -22.49 24.03
CA THR A 56 6.45 -21.97 24.13
C THR A 56 7.10 -21.71 22.80
N GLY A 57 6.61 -22.32 21.72
CA GLY A 57 7.28 -22.40 20.44
C GLY A 57 8.44 -23.41 20.46
N THR A 58 8.98 -23.70 19.30
CA THR A 58 10.07 -24.66 19.09
C THR A 58 11.22 -24.01 18.35
N GLU A 59 12.45 -24.36 18.69
CA GLU A 59 13.64 -23.92 17.97
C GLU A 59 14.00 -24.89 16.85
N PHE A 60 14.26 -24.34 15.67
CA PHE A 60 14.65 -25.11 14.48
C PHE A 60 15.94 -24.55 13.87
N PRO A 61 16.78 -25.41 13.27
CA PRO A 61 17.90 -24.97 12.44
C PRO A 61 17.41 -24.10 11.26
N LYS A 62 18.25 -23.16 10.84
CA LYS A 62 18.01 -22.39 9.59
C LYS A 62 17.84 -23.34 8.40
N GLY A 63 16.85 -23.06 7.56
CA GLY A 63 16.55 -23.87 6.38
C GLY A 63 15.63 -25.06 6.64
N THR A 64 15.22 -25.31 7.90
CA THR A 64 14.18 -26.33 8.19
C THR A 64 12.91 -25.97 7.42
N VAL A 65 12.33 -26.95 6.73
CA VAL A 65 11.01 -26.81 6.07
C VAL A 65 9.94 -27.29 7.05
N LEU A 66 8.96 -26.45 7.29
CA LEU A 66 7.77 -26.77 8.08
C LEU A 66 6.61 -26.96 7.10
N HIS A 67 5.94 -28.13 7.18
CA HIS A 67 4.73 -28.42 6.42
C HIS A 67 3.52 -28.06 7.28
N ILE A 68 2.69 -27.15 6.82
CA ILE A 68 1.55 -26.64 7.56
C ILE A 68 0.26 -27.03 6.83
N HIS A 69 -0.74 -27.43 7.61
CA HIS A 69 -2.11 -27.64 7.13
C HIS A 69 -3.08 -26.89 8.00
N ALA A 70 -3.88 -26.01 7.40
CA ALA A 70 -4.89 -25.19 8.05
C ALA A 70 -6.27 -25.83 7.94
N THR A 71 -7.03 -25.82 9.03
CA THR A 71 -8.38 -26.38 9.11
C THR A 71 -9.33 -25.36 9.71
N PRO A 72 -10.34 -24.87 8.97
CA PRO A 72 -11.35 -23.94 9.50
C PRO A 72 -12.29 -24.64 10.48
N GLU A 73 -12.83 -23.89 11.43
CA GLU A 73 -13.98 -24.27 12.23
C GLU A 73 -15.26 -24.29 11.39
N GLU A 74 -16.29 -24.98 11.87
CA GLU A 74 -17.61 -24.98 11.22
C GLU A 74 -18.17 -23.55 11.06
N GLY A 75 -18.62 -23.21 9.88
CA GLY A 75 -19.14 -21.88 9.53
C GLY A 75 -18.09 -20.87 9.08
N TYR A 76 -16.81 -21.26 9.01
CA TYR A 76 -15.74 -20.41 8.52
C TYR A 76 -15.05 -21.02 7.28
N ALA A 77 -14.42 -20.17 6.49
CA ALA A 77 -13.62 -20.55 5.33
C ALA A 77 -12.15 -20.14 5.51
N PHE A 78 -11.25 -20.95 4.96
CA PHE A 78 -9.84 -20.61 4.89
C PHE A 78 -9.64 -19.37 4.00
N GLU A 79 -8.89 -18.40 4.49
CA GLU A 79 -8.53 -17.18 3.74
C GLU A 79 -7.11 -17.25 3.21
N CYS A 80 -6.13 -17.47 4.09
CA CYS A 80 -4.73 -17.64 3.76
C CYS A 80 -3.97 -18.32 4.92
N GLY A 81 -2.87 -19.02 4.60
CA GLY A 81 -1.82 -19.29 5.55
C GLY A 81 -0.92 -18.08 5.72
N TYR A 82 -0.12 -17.99 6.80
CA TYR A 82 0.82 -16.92 6.93
C TYR A 82 2.10 -17.27 7.67
N LYS A 83 3.19 -16.61 7.29
CA LYS A 83 4.42 -16.45 8.07
C LYS A 83 4.53 -14.99 8.49
N ALA A 84 4.66 -14.72 9.78
CA ALA A 84 4.88 -13.39 10.33
C ALA A 84 6.30 -13.28 10.90
N GLN A 85 7.04 -12.25 10.45
CA GLN A 85 8.31 -11.87 11.05
C GLN A 85 8.11 -10.72 12.02
N ARG A 86 8.67 -10.82 13.23
CA ARG A 86 8.57 -9.77 14.23
C ARG A 86 9.64 -8.71 13.96
N GLY A 87 9.20 -7.50 13.67
CA GLY A 87 9.98 -6.27 13.63
C GLY A 87 9.33 -5.20 14.48
N MET A 88 9.55 -3.92 14.14
CA MET A 88 8.81 -2.79 14.71
C MET A 88 7.31 -2.91 14.39
N PHE A 89 6.99 -3.51 13.22
CA PHE A 89 5.65 -3.91 12.80
C PHE A 89 5.71 -5.37 12.35
N ALA A 90 4.60 -6.12 12.52
CA ALA A 90 4.50 -7.46 11.98
C ALA A 90 4.46 -7.39 10.45
N PHE A 91 5.38 -8.09 9.81
CA PHE A 91 5.39 -8.28 8.36
C PHE A 91 4.87 -9.68 8.07
N TYR A 92 3.81 -9.77 7.25
CA TYR A 92 3.17 -11.02 6.86
C TYR A 92 3.59 -11.41 5.45
N THR A 93 3.93 -12.69 5.27
CA THR A 93 3.94 -13.37 3.97
C THR A 93 2.75 -14.30 3.96
N GLU A 94 1.88 -14.18 2.98
CA GLU A 94 0.67 -14.98 2.89
C GLU A 94 0.84 -16.15 1.92
N TYR A 95 0.08 -17.22 2.14
CA TYR A 95 0.06 -18.44 1.35
C TYR A 95 -1.40 -18.74 0.96
N PRO A 96 -1.70 -18.91 -0.34
CA PRO A 96 -3.08 -19.04 -0.82
C PRO A 96 -3.71 -20.41 -0.56
N ASP A 97 -2.88 -21.44 -0.32
CA ASP A 97 -3.35 -22.81 -0.15
C ASP A 97 -3.41 -23.19 1.33
N ALA A 98 -4.40 -24.00 1.72
CA ALA A 98 -4.56 -24.47 3.09
C ALA A 98 -3.44 -25.44 3.53
N ALA A 99 -2.74 -26.03 2.58
CA ALA A 99 -1.52 -26.80 2.82
C ALA A 99 -0.35 -26.05 2.20
N PHE A 100 0.63 -25.62 3.00
CA PHE A 100 1.75 -24.80 2.55
C PHE A 100 3.03 -25.10 3.34
N ASP A 101 4.17 -24.74 2.74
CA ASP A 101 5.49 -24.94 3.31
C ASP A 101 6.11 -23.59 3.72
N VAL A 102 6.75 -23.59 4.89
CA VAL A 102 7.49 -22.43 5.40
C VAL A 102 8.94 -22.82 5.66
N VAL A 103 9.87 -22.10 5.06
CA VAL A 103 11.29 -22.24 5.37
C VAL A 103 11.63 -21.36 6.57
N VAL A 104 12.29 -21.94 7.56
CA VAL A 104 12.77 -21.23 8.76
C VAL A 104 14.02 -20.43 8.39
N ASP A 105 13.90 -19.11 8.37
CA ASP A 105 14.97 -18.15 8.00
C ASP A 105 15.24 -17.09 9.08
N GLY A 106 14.48 -17.15 10.19
CA GLY A 106 14.55 -16.24 11.33
C GLY A 106 13.53 -16.62 12.40
N ASP A 107 13.43 -15.81 13.45
CA ASP A 107 12.36 -15.94 14.45
C ASP A 107 11.02 -15.52 13.79
N ILE A 108 10.09 -16.47 13.72
CA ILE A 108 8.81 -16.32 13.00
C ILE A 108 7.63 -16.80 13.82
N SER A 109 6.45 -16.31 13.47
CA SER A 109 5.17 -16.93 13.84
C SER A 109 4.50 -17.44 12.55
N ILE A 110 3.88 -18.61 12.63
CA ILE A 110 3.14 -19.24 11.52
C ILE A 110 1.70 -19.48 11.96
N GLY A 111 0.77 -19.37 11.04
CA GLY A 111 -0.64 -19.55 11.34
C GLY A 111 -1.50 -19.50 10.10
N ALA A 112 -2.80 -19.38 10.31
CA ALA A 112 -3.77 -19.22 9.24
C ALA A 112 -4.86 -18.22 9.62
N SER A 113 -5.43 -17.61 8.61
CA SER A 113 -6.55 -16.71 8.70
C SER A 113 -7.80 -17.38 8.16
N PHE A 114 -8.91 -17.24 8.91
CA PHE A 114 -10.22 -17.75 8.55
C PHE A 114 -11.24 -16.61 8.59
N VAL A 115 -12.20 -16.65 7.69
CA VAL A 115 -13.21 -15.59 7.52
C VAL A 115 -14.59 -16.18 7.32
N ASN A 116 -15.63 -15.35 7.47
CA ASN A 116 -16.97 -15.73 7.06
C ASN A 116 -16.95 -16.07 5.55
N PRO A 117 -17.52 -17.20 5.10
CA PRO A 117 -17.54 -17.57 3.68
C PRO A 117 -18.03 -16.47 2.74
N ALA A 118 -19.00 -15.65 3.19
CA ALA A 118 -19.50 -14.52 2.42
C ALA A 118 -18.43 -13.46 2.05
N GLU A 119 -17.27 -13.43 2.75
CA GLU A 119 -16.15 -12.57 2.38
C GLU A 119 -15.44 -13.03 1.10
N LEU A 120 -15.62 -14.29 0.71
CA LEU A 120 -14.95 -14.92 -0.44
C LEU A 120 -15.90 -15.16 -1.61
N GLU A 121 -17.18 -14.73 -1.51
CA GLU A 121 -18.21 -14.98 -2.52
C GLU A 121 -18.47 -13.75 -3.41
N GLY A 122 -19.04 -14.00 -4.59
CA GLY A 122 -19.49 -12.97 -5.55
C GLY A 122 -18.40 -12.36 -6.42
N TYR A 123 -17.16 -12.86 -6.30
CA TYR A 123 -16.02 -12.45 -7.14
C TYR A 123 -15.00 -13.59 -7.24
N ARG A 124 -14.14 -13.50 -8.24
CA ARG A 124 -12.90 -14.29 -8.31
C ARG A 124 -11.69 -13.40 -8.04
N CYS A 125 -10.70 -13.93 -7.32
CA CYS A 125 -9.39 -13.31 -7.18
C CYS A 125 -8.38 -14.02 -8.09
N ILE A 126 -7.58 -13.26 -8.81
CA ILE A 126 -6.37 -13.76 -9.49
C ILE A 126 -5.20 -13.12 -8.75
N PRO A 127 -4.52 -13.86 -7.88
CA PRO A 127 -3.42 -13.32 -7.09
C PRO A 127 -2.11 -13.30 -7.88
N ASP A 128 -1.15 -12.55 -7.38
CA ASP A 128 0.27 -12.61 -7.74
C ASP A 128 0.58 -12.34 -9.23
N ILE A 129 -0.19 -11.51 -9.93
CA ILE A 129 0.06 -11.20 -11.35
C ILE A 129 1.28 -10.29 -11.45
N VAL A 130 2.40 -10.83 -11.92
CA VAL A 130 3.66 -10.08 -12.10
C VAL A 130 3.54 -9.13 -13.28
N TYR A 131 3.69 -7.81 -13.05
CA TYR A 131 3.67 -6.80 -14.11
C TYR A 131 5.07 -6.28 -14.48
N ALA A 132 6.05 -6.37 -13.58
CA ALA A 132 7.43 -5.98 -13.83
C ALA A 132 8.40 -6.65 -12.84
N LYS A 133 9.68 -6.67 -13.19
CA LYS A 133 10.78 -7.06 -12.28
C LYS A 133 11.99 -6.14 -12.51
N PRO A 134 11.93 -4.89 -12.04
CA PRO A 134 13.01 -3.93 -12.26
C PRO A 134 14.25 -4.18 -11.39
N GLY A 135 14.09 -4.92 -10.30
CA GLY A 135 15.14 -5.29 -9.34
C GLY A 135 15.00 -6.74 -8.88
N VAL A 136 15.37 -6.99 -7.63
CA VAL A 136 15.28 -8.33 -7.01
C VAL A 136 13.83 -8.74 -6.79
N LYS A 137 13.00 -7.82 -6.27
CA LYS A 137 11.59 -8.03 -5.99
C LYS A 137 10.76 -8.04 -7.28
N PRO A 138 10.00 -9.11 -7.58
CA PRO A 138 8.95 -9.04 -8.59
C PRO A 138 7.82 -8.13 -8.12
N LEU A 139 7.36 -7.24 -8.99
CA LEU A 139 6.24 -6.34 -8.71
C LEU A 139 4.96 -6.97 -9.23
N LYS A 140 3.95 -7.06 -8.37
CA LYS A 140 2.75 -7.83 -8.61
C LYS A 140 1.49 -7.00 -8.37
N TYR A 141 0.36 -7.57 -8.69
CA TYR A 141 -0.95 -7.13 -8.22
C TYR A 141 -1.92 -8.30 -8.14
N ASP A 142 -2.91 -8.14 -7.30
CA ASP A 142 -4.07 -9.01 -7.22
C ASP A 142 -5.24 -8.40 -7.96
N ALA A 143 -5.96 -9.20 -8.76
CA ALA A 143 -7.15 -8.76 -9.46
C ALA A 143 -8.41 -9.38 -8.84
N PHE A 144 -9.29 -8.52 -8.32
CA PHE A 144 -10.59 -8.88 -7.76
C PHE A 144 -11.68 -8.56 -8.78
N ILE A 145 -12.32 -9.60 -9.32
CA ILE A 145 -13.20 -9.50 -10.48
C ILE A 145 -14.58 -10.00 -10.08
N PRO A 146 -15.61 -9.14 -9.98
CA PRO A 146 -16.94 -9.58 -9.64
C PRO A 146 -17.52 -10.52 -10.71
N ASP A 147 -18.40 -11.42 -10.29
CA ASP A 147 -19.06 -12.35 -11.18
C ASP A 147 -19.79 -11.62 -12.30
N GLY A 148 -19.63 -12.12 -13.52
CA GLY A 148 -20.27 -11.52 -14.69
C GLY A 148 -19.72 -10.16 -15.15
N ALA A 149 -18.54 -9.74 -14.67
CA ALA A 149 -17.90 -8.46 -15.04
C ALA A 149 -17.81 -8.27 -16.56
N LYS A 150 -18.37 -7.14 -17.05
CA LYS A 150 -18.33 -6.75 -18.47
C LYS A 150 -18.18 -5.25 -18.60
N LYS A 151 -17.02 -4.77 -19.04
CA LYS A 151 -16.71 -3.34 -19.25
C LYS A 151 -17.00 -2.47 -18.02
N LEU A 152 -16.71 -2.99 -16.83
CA LEU A 152 -16.85 -2.26 -15.57
C LEU A 152 -15.73 -1.22 -15.43
N PRO A 153 -15.95 -0.12 -14.70
CA PRO A 153 -14.84 0.73 -14.25
C PRO A 153 -13.90 -0.07 -13.35
N GLY A 154 -12.63 0.35 -13.30
CA GLY A 154 -11.63 -0.25 -12.42
C GLY A 154 -11.22 0.68 -11.28
N ILE A 155 -10.84 0.08 -10.15
CA ILE A 155 -10.24 0.79 -9.01
C ILE A 155 -8.86 0.18 -8.77
N VAL A 156 -7.80 0.99 -8.89
CA VAL A 156 -6.44 0.60 -8.56
C VAL A 156 -6.15 1.06 -7.14
N ILE A 157 -5.80 0.12 -6.27
CA ILE A 157 -5.56 0.30 -4.84
C ILE A 157 -4.07 0.20 -4.60
N ILE A 158 -3.46 1.21 -3.96
CA ILE A 158 -2.04 1.28 -3.68
C ILE A 158 -1.84 1.25 -2.17
N HIS A 159 -1.12 0.25 -1.67
CA HIS A 159 -0.97 0.02 -0.24
C HIS A 159 -0.08 1.06 0.46
N GLY A 160 -0.32 1.24 1.76
CA GLY A 160 0.53 1.99 2.68
C GLY A 160 1.78 1.22 3.10
N GLY A 161 2.41 1.65 4.20
CA GLY A 161 3.62 1.02 4.75
C GLY A 161 4.86 1.90 4.68
N GLY A 162 4.68 3.24 4.66
CA GLY A 162 5.78 4.22 4.70
C GLY A 162 6.76 4.09 3.54
N TRP A 163 6.31 3.59 2.39
CA TRP A 163 7.11 3.27 1.20
C TRP A 163 8.19 2.21 1.41
N GLN A 164 8.18 1.48 2.52
CA GLN A 164 9.28 0.62 2.97
C GLN A 164 8.85 -0.80 3.36
N MET A 165 7.57 -1.09 3.34
CA MET A 165 6.98 -2.37 3.75
C MET A 165 5.60 -2.57 3.16
N ASN A 166 5.00 -3.72 3.45
CA ASN A 166 3.73 -4.24 2.94
C ASN A 166 3.81 -4.67 1.47
N CYS A 167 2.75 -5.26 1.00
CA CYS A 167 2.54 -5.70 -0.38
C CYS A 167 1.04 -5.59 -0.72
N GLU A 168 0.66 -6.06 -1.88
CA GLU A 168 -0.71 -6.07 -2.40
C GLU A 168 -1.73 -6.73 -1.47
N ASP A 169 -1.34 -7.76 -0.72
CA ASP A 169 -2.22 -8.51 0.19
C ASP A 169 -2.93 -7.65 1.24
N VAL A 170 -2.23 -6.61 1.73
CA VAL A 170 -2.74 -5.80 2.84
C VAL A 170 -4.02 -5.02 2.52
N MET A 171 -4.34 -4.85 1.23
CA MET A 171 -5.52 -4.10 0.79
C MET A 171 -6.68 -5.00 0.34
N LYS A 172 -6.59 -6.32 0.50
CA LYS A 172 -7.63 -7.26 0.03
C LYS A 172 -8.99 -7.04 0.68
N GLY A 173 -9.08 -6.59 1.93
CA GLY A 173 -10.34 -6.23 2.57
C GLY A 173 -11.04 -5.06 1.89
N LEU A 174 -10.28 -4.02 1.52
CA LEU A 174 -10.78 -2.88 0.74
C LEU A 174 -11.20 -3.33 -0.66
N ALA A 175 -10.37 -4.12 -1.35
CA ALA A 175 -10.68 -4.62 -2.69
C ALA A 175 -11.99 -5.44 -2.70
N ARG A 176 -12.15 -6.39 -1.77
CA ARG A 176 -13.38 -7.18 -1.59
C ARG A 176 -14.61 -6.30 -1.37
N THR A 177 -14.48 -5.27 -0.52
CA THR A 177 -15.58 -4.35 -0.24
C THR A 177 -16.02 -3.60 -1.50
N LEU A 178 -15.06 -3.14 -2.33
CA LEU A 178 -15.34 -2.35 -3.53
C LEU A 178 -15.87 -3.15 -4.71
N VAL A 179 -15.64 -4.48 -4.75
CA VAL A 179 -16.16 -5.33 -5.84
C VAL A 179 -17.50 -5.99 -5.50
N ARG A 180 -17.90 -6.00 -4.23
CA ARG A 180 -19.07 -6.75 -3.71
C ARG A 180 -20.38 -6.44 -4.42
N ASP A 181 -20.60 -5.19 -4.80
CA ASP A 181 -21.82 -4.76 -5.47
C ASP A 181 -21.80 -4.97 -7.00
N GLY A 182 -20.75 -5.62 -7.52
CA GLY A 182 -20.66 -5.95 -8.95
C GLY A 182 -20.43 -4.75 -9.89
N LYS A 183 -20.07 -3.57 -9.33
CA LYS A 183 -19.93 -2.34 -10.11
C LYS A 183 -18.49 -2.06 -10.56
N TYR A 184 -17.49 -2.61 -9.87
CA TYR A 184 -16.08 -2.33 -10.10
C TYR A 184 -15.28 -3.61 -10.20
N VAL A 185 -14.22 -3.57 -11.00
CA VAL A 185 -13.08 -4.48 -10.86
C VAL A 185 -12.04 -3.76 -9.99
N ALA A 186 -11.44 -4.43 -9.00
CA ALA A 186 -10.44 -3.83 -8.15
C ALA A 186 -9.08 -4.52 -8.34
N PHE A 187 -8.00 -3.74 -8.25
CA PHE A 187 -6.63 -4.22 -8.37
C PHE A 187 -5.83 -3.69 -7.19
N SER A 188 -5.32 -4.57 -6.35
CA SER A 188 -4.37 -4.21 -5.31
C SER A 188 -2.97 -4.37 -5.85
N ILE A 189 -2.20 -3.28 -5.93
CA ILE A 189 -0.88 -3.29 -6.59
C ILE A 189 0.25 -3.14 -5.58
N ASP A 190 1.35 -3.83 -5.86
CA ASP A 190 2.64 -3.66 -5.21
C ASP A 190 3.53 -2.68 -5.96
N TYR A 191 4.58 -2.19 -5.31
CA TYR A 191 5.60 -1.29 -5.85
C TYR A 191 6.93 -1.55 -5.15
N ARG A 192 8.06 -1.07 -5.70
CA ARG A 192 9.37 -1.14 -5.03
C ARG A 192 9.34 -0.45 -3.68
N TRP A 193 10.08 -0.98 -2.71
CA TRP A 193 10.31 -0.26 -1.47
C TRP A 193 11.50 0.68 -1.62
N ILE A 194 11.44 1.82 -0.94
CA ILE A 194 12.48 2.83 -1.00
C ILE A 194 13.79 2.34 -0.36
N GLY A 195 14.93 2.81 -0.86
CA GLY A 195 16.24 2.37 -0.41
C GLY A 195 16.56 0.94 -0.88
N THR A 196 17.23 0.17 -0.05
CA THR A 196 17.67 -1.20 -0.36
C THR A 196 16.81 -2.28 0.31
N ARG A 197 15.59 -1.95 0.71
CA ARG A 197 14.73 -2.85 1.50
C ARG A 197 14.20 -4.03 0.71
N ASP A 198 14.11 -3.91 -0.59
CA ASP A 198 13.78 -5.00 -1.52
C ASP A 198 14.93 -5.98 -1.75
N GLY A 199 16.12 -5.73 -1.16
CA GLY A 199 17.33 -6.49 -1.42
C GLY A 199 18.13 -6.01 -2.63
N ASP A 200 17.72 -4.92 -3.27
CA ASP A 200 18.44 -4.32 -4.39
C ASP A 200 19.78 -3.73 -3.93
N ALA A 201 20.81 -3.90 -4.75
CA ALA A 201 22.14 -3.35 -4.48
C ALA A 201 22.16 -1.82 -4.63
N THR A 202 21.34 -1.27 -5.53
CA THR A 202 21.18 0.17 -5.72
C THR A 202 19.91 0.62 -5.01
N PRO A 203 19.97 1.67 -4.18
CA PRO A 203 18.79 2.17 -3.50
C PRO A 203 17.70 2.63 -4.46
N ASN A 204 16.47 2.19 -4.24
CA ASN A 204 15.29 2.66 -4.92
C ASN A 204 14.90 4.06 -4.42
N THR A 205 14.40 4.89 -5.32
CA THR A 205 14.05 6.30 -5.07
C THR A 205 12.56 6.57 -5.29
N MET A 206 12.02 7.63 -4.68
CA MET A 206 10.59 7.94 -4.69
C MET A 206 9.98 8.03 -6.09
N ASN A 207 10.71 8.59 -7.06
CA ASN A 207 10.24 8.65 -8.44
C ASN A 207 10.03 7.26 -9.05
N GLN A 208 10.88 6.29 -8.69
CA GLN A 208 10.77 4.91 -9.19
C GLN A 208 9.52 4.21 -8.64
N LEU A 209 9.11 4.49 -7.39
CA LEU A 209 7.86 3.96 -6.82
C LEU A 209 6.64 4.52 -7.59
N ILE A 210 6.67 5.79 -7.97
CA ILE A 210 5.61 6.41 -8.79
C ILE A 210 5.60 5.80 -10.20
N GLU A 211 6.77 5.53 -10.78
CA GLU A 211 6.93 4.86 -12.08
C GLU A 211 6.36 3.44 -12.06
N ASP A 212 6.51 2.72 -10.93
CA ASP A 212 5.95 1.39 -10.74
C ASP A 212 4.42 1.43 -10.75
N CYS A 213 3.82 2.38 -10.04
CA CYS A 213 2.37 2.55 -10.03
C CYS A 213 1.82 2.86 -11.44
N TYR A 214 2.50 3.69 -12.23
CA TYR A 214 2.11 3.90 -13.64
C TYR A 214 2.29 2.63 -14.47
N GLY A 215 3.34 1.87 -14.23
CA GLY A 215 3.60 0.58 -14.88
C GLY A 215 2.49 -0.44 -14.62
N ALA A 216 2.10 -0.60 -13.36
CA ALA A 216 1.00 -1.47 -12.97
C ALA A 216 -0.31 -1.10 -13.68
N ILE A 217 -0.67 0.21 -13.70
CA ILE A 217 -1.89 0.68 -14.36
C ILE A 217 -1.84 0.40 -15.86
N LEU A 218 -0.69 0.54 -16.52
CA LEU A 218 -0.54 0.23 -17.95
C LEU A 218 -0.68 -1.27 -18.23
N HIS A 219 -0.12 -2.12 -17.39
CA HIS A 219 -0.26 -3.58 -17.50
C HIS A 219 -1.72 -4.01 -17.30
N ILE A 220 -2.38 -3.52 -16.25
CA ILE A 220 -3.81 -3.76 -16.00
C ILE A 220 -4.65 -3.34 -17.22
N ARG A 221 -4.34 -2.22 -17.83
CA ARG A 221 -5.05 -1.73 -19.04
C ARG A 221 -4.83 -2.61 -20.27
N GLU A 222 -3.62 -3.14 -20.45
CA GLU A 222 -3.32 -4.04 -21.57
C GLU A 222 -4.13 -5.33 -21.46
N HIS A 223 -4.30 -5.85 -20.25
CA HIS A 223 -5.05 -7.07 -19.94
C HIS A 223 -6.54 -6.82 -19.59
N ALA A 224 -7.07 -5.62 -19.86
CA ALA A 224 -8.40 -5.21 -19.45
C ALA A 224 -9.53 -6.16 -19.88
N ALA A 225 -9.40 -6.80 -21.05
CA ALA A 225 -10.40 -7.74 -21.55
C ALA A 225 -10.53 -9.00 -20.67
N GLU A 226 -9.43 -9.47 -20.08
CA GLU A 226 -9.38 -10.64 -19.21
C GLU A 226 -10.13 -10.42 -17.90
N TYR A 227 -10.17 -9.16 -17.46
CA TYR A 227 -10.81 -8.73 -16.21
C TYR A 227 -12.25 -8.21 -16.39
N GLY A 228 -12.74 -8.13 -17.62
CA GLY A 228 -14.00 -7.45 -17.90
C GLY A 228 -13.98 -5.96 -17.58
N LEU A 229 -12.81 -5.33 -17.67
CA LEU A 229 -12.53 -3.95 -17.34
C LEU A 229 -12.76 -3.01 -18.54
N ASP A 230 -13.33 -1.82 -18.31
CA ASP A 230 -13.21 -0.69 -19.24
C ASP A 230 -11.89 0.07 -18.96
N PRO A 231 -10.87 -0.07 -19.83
CA PRO A 231 -9.55 0.52 -19.59
C PRO A 231 -9.55 2.06 -19.59
N ASN A 232 -10.63 2.74 -19.93
CA ASN A 232 -10.76 4.19 -19.95
C ASN A 232 -11.50 4.76 -18.73
N ARG A 233 -11.94 3.90 -17.83
CA ARG A 233 -12.72 4.26 -16.63
C ARG A 233 -12.02 3.74 -15.37
N LEU A 234 -10.91 4.39 -14.96
CA LEU A 234 -10.13 4.02 -13.79
C LEU A 234 -10.22 5.07 -12.69
N ALA A 235 -10.41 4.62 -11.47
CA ALA A 235 -10.12 5.37 -10.26
C ALA A 235 -8.82 4.85 -9.63
N VAL A 236 -8.17 5.68 -8.85
CA VAL A 236 -7.03 5.31 -8.02
C VAL A 236 -7.34 5.63 -6.56
N THR A 237 -6.98 4.73 -5.66
CA THR A 237 -7.06 4.93 -4.22
C THR A 237 -5.83 4.35 -3.55
N GLY A 238 -5.62 4.67 -2.32
CA GLY A 238 -4.52 4.16 -1.51
C GLY A 238 -4.50 4.83 -0.17
N ASP A 239 -3.75 4.28 0.74
CA ASP A 239 -3.69 4.69 2.13
C ASP A 239 -2.27 5.11 2.54
N SER A 240 -2.11 6.10 3.43
CA SER A 240 -0.80 6.51 3.95
C SER A 240 0.21 6.81 2.82
N ALA A 241 1.31 6.05 2.72
CA ALA A 241 2.26 6.09 1.61
C ALA A 241 1.58 5.80 0.26
N GLY A 242 0.63 4.86 0.20
CA GLY A 242 -0.20 4.61 -0.97
C GLY A 242 -1.16 5.76 -1.28
N GLY A 243 -1.59 6.51 -0.27
CA GLY A 243 -2.33 7.76 -0.43
C GLY A 243 -1.51 8.83 -1.17
N HIS A 244 -0.21 8.94 -0.85
CA HIS A 244 0.73 9.74 -1.62
C HIS A 244 0.86 9.24 -3.07
N LEU A 245 1.12 7.94 -3.24
CA LEU A 245 1.35 7.36 -4.58
C LEU A 245 0.11 7.46 -5.48
N CYS A 246 -1.09 7.24 -4.95
CA CYS A 246 -2.31 7.37 -5.75
C CYS A 246 -2.60 8.84 -6.12
N ALA A 247 -2.35 9.79 -5.21
CA ALA A 247 -2.42 11.21 -5.52
C ALA A 247 -1.38 11.61 -6.57
N SER A 248 -0.16 11.05 -6.49
CA SER A 248 0.92 11.27 -7.46
C SER A 248 0.52 10.81 -8.86
N VAL A 249 0.04 9.58 -9.01
CA VAL A 249 -0.37 9.08 -10.35
C VAL A 249 -1.61 9.82 -10.88
N ALA A 250 -2.46 10.34 -10.00
CA ALA A 250 -3.61 11.15 -10.39
C ALA A 250 -3.21 12.53 -10.88
N THR A 251 -2.29 13.22 -10.21
CA THR A 251 -1.98 14.64 -10.49
C THR A 251 -0.79 14.83 -11.42
N MET A 252 0.19 13.93 -11.42
CA MET A 252 1.48 14.11 -12.12
C MET A 252 1.60 13.39 -13.46
N VAL A 253 0.52 12.90 -14.02
CA VAL A 253 0.52 12.17 -15.31
C VAL A 253 1.17 12.97 -16.46
N GLU A 254 1.15 14.29 -16.41
CA GLU A 254 1.78 15.16 -17.43
C GLU A 254 3.31 15.11 -17.39
N ARG A 255 3.91 14.64 -16.29
CA ARG A 255 5.35 14.44 -16.16
C ARG A 255 5.85 13.12 -16.76
N ILE A 256 4.99 12.29 -17.32
CA ILE A 256 5.43 11.06 -17.99
C ILE A 256 6.15 11.42 -19.29
N GLY A 257 7.40 10.95 -19.43
CA GLY A 257 8.26 11.21 -20.58
C GLY A 257 9.50 10.32 -20.61
N ASP A 258 10.37 10.56 -21.57
CA ASP A 258 11.62 9.80 -21.76
C ASP A 258 12.89 10.60 -21.34
N GLY A 259 12.71 11.80 -20.76
CA GLY A 259 13.82 12.70 -20.37
C GLY A 259 14.57 12.28 -19.10
N GLY A 260 13.98 11.38 -18.30
CA GLY A 260 14.54 10.91 -17.02
C GLY A 260 14.23 11.83 -15.86
N PHE A 261 14.45 11.32 -14.64
CA PHE A 261 14.21 12.06 -13.40
C PHE A 261 15.53 12.60 -12.84
N GLY A 262 15.72 13.93 -12.98
CA GLY A 262 16.93 14.61 -12.49
C GLY A 262 18.22 14.30 -13.27
N VAL A 263 18.14 13.61 -14.39
CA VAL A 263 19.30 13.29 -15.24
C VAL A 263 19.91 14.55 -15.89
N ARG A 264 19.05 15.55 -16.12
CA ARG A 264 19.45 16.88 -16.61
C ARG A 264 18.78 17.95 -15.75
N PRO A 265 19.40 19.12 -15.55
CA PRO A 265 18.77 20.21 -14.81
C PRO A 265 17.37 20.57 -15.34
N GLY A 266 16.39 20.71 -14.44
CA GLY A 266 15.01 21.04 -14.75
C GLY A 266 14.17 19.94 -15.40
N VAL A 267 14.73 18.73 -15.62
CA VAL A 267 14.03 17.59 -16.22
C VAL A 267 13.71 16.55 -15.16
N PHE A 268 12.43 16.43 -14.82
CA PHE A 268 11.92 15.47 -13.85
C PHE A 268 10.74 14.73 -14.47
N GLU A 269 11.04 13.77 -15.36
CA GLU A 269 10.05 12.99 -16.09
C GLU A 269 10.04 11.56 -15.59
N TYR A 270 8.83 10.99 -15.47
CA TYR A 270 8.59 9.62 -15.09
C TYR A 270 8.59 8.70 -16.31
N ARG A 271 9.31 7.61 -16.23
CA ARG A 271 9.21 6.52 -17.20
C ARG A 271 8.54 5.32 -16.54
N PRO A 272 7.29 4.99 -16.89
CA PRO A 272 6.62 3.83 -16.31
C PRO A 272 7.48 2.58 -16.37
N THR A 273 7.57 1.84 -15.27
CA THR A 273 8.39 0.62 -15.15
C THR A 273 7.95 -0.46 -16.16
N TYR A 274 6.65 -0.49 -16.48
CA TYR A 274 6.10 -1.30 -17.56
C TYR A 274 5.54 -0.39 -18.65
N LEU A 275 5.88 -0.71 -19.89
CA LEU A 275 5.29 -0.10 -21.09
C LEU A 275 4.89 -1.22 -22.05
N PRO A 276 3.62 -1.27 -22.50
CA PRO A 276 3.20 -2.19 -23.53
C PRO A 276 4.07 -2.10 -24.79
N ALA A 277 4.27 -3.22 -25.47
CA ALA A 277 5.10 -3.26 -26.67
C ALA A 277 4.66 -2.21 -27.71
N GLY A 278 5.60 -1.42 -28.24
CA GLY A 278 5.35 -0.38 -29.23
C GLY A 278 4.64 0.87 -28.69
N ILE A 279 4.51 1.03 -27.37
CA ILE A 279 3.95 2.22 -26.73
C ILE A 279 5.08 3.11 -26.21
N SER A 280 5.18 4.34 -26.74
CA SER A 280 6.10 5.35 -26.23
C SER A 280 5.58 5.96 -24.91
N ALA A 281 6.49 6.54 -24.09
CA ALA A 281 6.09 7.26 -22.87
C ALA A 281 5.07 8.38 -23.17
N LYS A 282 5.22 9.10 -24.28
CA LYS A 282 4.24 10.12 -24.73
C LYS A 282 2.86 9.53 -25.01
N LYS A 283 2.77 8.32 -25.58
CA LYS A 283 1.49 7.64 -25.81
C LYS A 283 0.92 7.13 -24.49
N ALA A 284 1.74 6.55 -23.60
CA ALA A 284 1.37 6.14 -22.25
C ALA A 284 0.78 7.32 -21.45
N ARG A 285 1.44 8.48 -21.43
CA ARG A 285 0.92 9.72 -20.83
C ARG A 285 -0.48 10.06 -21.31
N ARG A 286 -0.70 10.07 -22.63
CA ARG A 286 -2.01 10.38 -23.22
C ARG A 286 -3.09 9.39 -22.79
N VAL A 287 -2.75 8.13 -22.75
CA VAL A 287 -3.65 7.03 -22.36
C VAL A 287 -4.02 7.15 -20.89
N LEU A 288 -3.03 7.25 -19.99
CA LEU A 288 -3.24 7.36 -18.54
C LEU A 288 -4.02 8.62 -18.17
N ARG A 289 -3.70 9.76 -18.82
CA ARG A 289 -4.44 11.01 -18.63
C ARG A 289 -5.94 10.88 -18.88
N ARG A 290 -6.34 10.05 -19.85
CA ARG A 290 -7.76 9.81 -20.19
C ARG A 290 -8.42 8.79 -19.27
N SER A 291 -7.64 7.84 -18.78
CA SER A 291 -8.13 6.69 -18.03
C SER A 291 -8.35 6.96 -16.57
N ILE A 292 -7.40 7.64 -15.91
CA ILE A 292 -7.48 7.98 -14.48
C ILE A 292 -8.45 9.16 -14.34
N ARG A 293 -9.62 8.90 -13.77
CA ARG A 293 -10.75 9.84 -13.75
C ARG A 293 -11.20 10.25 -12.36
N ALA A 294 -10.76 9.55 -11.32
CA ALA A 294 -11.04 9.87 -9.92
C ALA A 294 -9.87 9.43 -9.04
N CYS A 295 -9.71 10.09 -7.90
CA CYS A 295 -8.70 9.76 -6.91
C CYS A 295 -9.29 9.81 -5.50
N ALA A 296 -8.99 8.80 -4.68
CA ALA A 296 -9.40 8.75 -3.28
C ALA A 296 -8.20 8.45 -2.37
N PRO A 297 -7.33 9.44 -2.12
CA PRO A 297 -6.18 9.26 -1.22
C PRO A 297 -6.63 9.35 0.24
N ASN A 298 -6.34 8.31 1.02
CA ASN A 298 -6.76 8.18 2.41
C ASN A 298 -5.58 8.46 3.34
N TYR A 299 -5.76 9.34 4.33
CA TYR A 299 -4.73 9.76 5.28
C TYR A 299 -3.32 9.83 4.67
N GLY A 300 -3.25 10.43 3.47
CA GLY A 300 -2.03 10.49 2.67
C GLY A 300 -1.08 11.60 3.07
N ILE A 301 0.10 11.57 2.46
CA ILE A 301 1.18 12.55 2.64
C ILE A 301 1.41 13.23 1.29
N PHE A 302 1.17 14.55 1.20
CA PHE A 302 1.02 15.21 -0.10
C PHE A 302 2.08 16.27 -0.43
N SER A 303 2.82 16.77 0.56
CA SER A 303 3.85 17.80 0.36
C SER A 303 5.25 17.23 0.48
N ALA A 304 6.21 17.79 -0.24
CA ALA A 304 7.63 17.46 -0.15
C ALA A 304 8.13 17.53 1.30
N LYS A 305 7.74 18.57 2.04
CA LYS A 305 8.11 18.77 3.45
C LYS A 305 7.62 17.60 4.34
N SER A 306 6.42 17.10 4.09
CA SER A 306 5.87 15.99 4.86
C SER A 306 6.51 14.66 4.46
N ILE A 307 6.83 14.46 3.18
CA ILE A 307 7.56 13.29 2.68
C ILE A 307 8.96 13.21 3.30
N ASP A 308 9.68 14.33 3.39
CA ASP A 308 11.03 14.40 3.96
C ASP A 308 11.11 13.97 5.44
N ARG A 309 10.00 13.98 6.18
CA ARG A 309 9.95 13.44 7.56
C ARG A 309 10.18 11.93 7.60
N PHE A 310 9.82 11.21 6.55
CA PHE A 310 9.88 9.76 6.46
C PHE A 310 11.01 9.27 5.55
N VAL A 311 11.28 10.02 4.49
CA VAL A 311 12.20 9.61 3.43
C VAL A 311 13.05 10.79 3.00
N ARG A 312 14.39 10.63 3.01
CA ARG A 312 15.36 11.66 2.66
C ARG A 312 16.26 11.21 1.51
N ASP A 313 15.63 10.81 0.41
CA ASP A 313 16.34 10.28 -0.77
C ASP A 313 16.49 11.31 -1.91
N LEU A 314 15.80 12.45 -1.79
CA LEU A 314 15.79 13.47 -2.85
C LEU A 314 16.62 14.69 -2.45
N SER A 315 17.51 15.09 -3.33
CA SER A 315 18.30 16.32 -3.20
C SER A 315 17.74 17.43 -4.09
N GLY A 316 17.58 18.63 -3.51
CA GLY A 316 17.12 19.82 -4.23
C GLY A 316 15.59 19.99 -4.28
N ASP A 317 15.17 21.26 -4.30
CA ASP A 317 13.75 21.63 -4.20
C ASP A 317 12.94 21.21 -5.44
N GLU A 318 13.56 21.22 -6.62
CA GLU A 318 12.89 20.79 -7.86
C GLU A 318 12.55 19.30 -7.85
N ALA A 319 13.49 18.45 -7.39
CA ALA A 319 13.25 17.01 -7.26
C ALA A 319 12.16 16.72 -6.22
N ARG A 320 12.19 17.42 -5.08
CA ARG A 320 11.16 17.34 -4.04
C ARG A 320 9.78 17.75 -4.56
N ALA A 321 9.69 18.91 -5.22
CA ALA A 321 8.45 19.35 -5.83
C ALA A 321 7.94 18.37 -6.91
N ALA A 322 8.85 17.72 -7.63
CA ALA A 322 8.48 16.77 -8.67
C ALA A 322 7.83 15.47 -8.14
N VAL A 323 8.00 15.10 -6.85
CA VAL A 323 7.34 13.95 -6.22
C VAL A 323 6.20 14.35 -5.28
N SER A 324 5.90 15.63 -5.16
CA SER A 324 4.87 16.20 -4.28
C SER A 324 3.55 16.35 -5.03
N PRO A 325 2.48 15.60 -4.72
CA PRO A 325 1.16 15.83 -5.29
C PRO A 325 0.65 17.26 -5.11
N LEU A 326 0.94 17.88 -3.96
CA LEU A 326 0.51 19.24 -3.64
C LEU A 326 1.04 20.26 -4.66
N ASP A 327 2.30 20.11 -5.08
CA ASP A 327 2.95 21.01 -6.03
C ASP A 327 2.56 20.76 -7.51
N ASN A 328 1.80 19.67 -7.77
CA ASN A 328 1.48 19.22 -9.12
C ASN A 328 -0.03 19.11 -9.40
N ILE A 329 -0.86 19.79 -8.64
CA ILE A 329 -2.31 19.78 -8.85
C ILE A 329 -2.64 20.45 -10.20
N PRO A 330 -3.28 19.73 -11.14
CA PRO A 330 -3.68 20.35 -12.41
C PRO A 330 -4.85 21.31 -12.19
N LYS A 331 -4.84 22.47 -12.89
CA LYS A 331 -6.04 23.31 -12.95
C LYS A 331 -7.19 22.53 -13.58
N ALA A 332 -8.41 22.61 -13.02
CA ALA A 332 -9.58 21.88 -13.51
C ALA A 332 -9.96 22.24 -14.95
N SER A 333 -9.60 23.46 -15.42
CA SER A 333 -9.75 23.87 -16.81
C SER A 333 -8.86 23.09 -17.80
N LYS A 334 -7.78 22.48 -17.33
CA LYS A 334 -6.87 21.64 -18.13
C LYS A 334 -7.18 20.16 -17.98
N ARG A 335 -7.50 19.71 -16.76
CA ARG A 335 -7.85 18.33 -16.46
C ARG A 335 -8.69 18.27 -15.19
N LYS A 336 -9.90 17.75 -15.28
CA LYS A 336 -10.75 17.46 -14.13
C LYS A 336 -10.39 16.10 -13.56
N ILE A 337 -10.08 16.08 -12.27
CA ILE A 337 -9.79 14.86 -11.49
C ILE A 337 -10.39 15.04 -10.08
N PRO A 338 -11.65 14.66 -9.86
CA PRO A 338 -12.29 14.77 -8.56
C PRO A 338 -11.58 13.91 -7.53
N HIS A 339 -11.53 14.42 -6.29
CA HIS A 339 -10.87 13.77 -5.15
C HIS A 339 -11.84 13.57 -3.99
N TRP A 340 -11.68 12.46 -3.30
CA TRP A 340 -12.34 12.17 -2.03
C TRP A 340 -11.29 11.70 -1.03
N LEU A 341 -11.11 12.42 0.06
CA LEU A 341 -10.11 12.17 1.06
C LEU A 341 -10.77 11.79 2.38
N ASN A 342 -10.12 10.94 3.16
CA ASN A 342 -10.49 10.71 4.55
C ASN A 342 -9.27 10.53 5.45
N ARG A 343 -9.48 10.74 6.76
CA ARG A 343 -8.48 10.57 7.80
C ARG A 343 -9.15 10.29 9.14
N GLY A 344 -8.54 9.44 9.94
CA GLY A 344 -8.99 9.14 11.30
C GLY A 344 -8.75 10.32 12.25
N THR A 345 -9.70 10.60 13.18
CA THR A 345 -9.51 11.67 14.17
C THR A 345 -8.41 11.35 15.17
N GLU A 346 -8.12 10.07 15.42
CA GLU A 346 -7.08 9.58 16.31
C GLU A 346 -5.74 9.25 15.60
N ASP A 347 -5.62 9.61 14.33
CA ASP A 347 -4.38 9.41 13.57
C ASP A 347 -3.25 10.28 14.13
N ARG A 348 -2.18 9.65 14.64
CA ARG A 348 -0.98 10.29 15.19
C ARG A 348 0.21 10.23 14.23
N THR A 349 0.07 9.57 13.10
CA THR A 349 1.12 9.40 12.08
C THR A 349 1.08 10.51 11.05
N VAL A 350 -0.12 10.79 10.53
CA VAL A 350 -0.35 11.84 9.53
C VAL A 350 -1.24 12.91 10.15
N ASP A 351 -0.77 14.17 10.15
CA ASP A 351 -1.50 15.27 10.73
C ASP A 351 -2.71 15.71 9.88
N ASP A 352 -3.71 16.26 10.53
CA ASP A 352 -4.93 16.74 9.89
C ASP A 352 -4.66 17.93 8.96
N ALA A 353 -3.77 18.83 9.38
CA ALA A 353 -3.46 20.05 8.66
C ALA A 353 -2.93 19.77 7.25
N SER A 354 -2.09 18.73 7.07
CA SER A 354 -1.56 18.37 5.74
C SER A 354 -2.64 17.84 4.79
N ASN A 355 -3.64 17.13 5.29
CA ASN A 355 -4.78 16.67 4.50
C ASN A 355 -5.75 17.82 4.15
N GLN A 356 -5.96 18.75 5.07
CA GLN A 356 -6.71 19.98 4.83
C GLN A 356 -6.01 20.85 3.77
N GLU A 357 -4.70 21.11 3.93
CA GLU A 357 -3.89 21.88 2.97
C GLU A 357 -4.03 21.34 1.55
N TYR A 358 -3.87 20.02 1.37
CA TYR A 358 -4.02 19.40 0.05
C TYR A 358 -5.44 19.54 -0.51
N THR A 359 -6.46 19.39 0.35
CA THR A 359 -7.87 19.54 -0.04
C THR A 359 -8.18 20.97 -0.48
N GLU A 360 -7.68 21.96 0.24
CA GLU A 360 -7.85 23.39 -0.08
C GLU A 360 -7.12 23.75 -1.38
N ALA A 361 -5.91 23.24 -1.58
CA ALA A 361 -5.16 23.43 -2.82
C ALA A 361 -5.88 22.81 -4.05
N LEU A 362 -6.50 21.64 -3.89
CA LEU A 362 -7.35 21.03 -4.92
C LEU A 362 -8.53 21.95 -5.27
N ARG A 363 -9.24 22.47 -4.27
CA ARG A 363 -10.36 23.39 -4.45
C ARG A 363 -9.92 24.70 -5.11
N ALA A 364 -8.80 25.26 -4.69
CA ALA A 364 -8.20 26.46 -5.29
C ALA A 364 -7.82 26.25 -6.77
N ALA A 365 -7.43 25.03 -7.15
CA ALA A 365 -7.20 24.64 -8.56
C ALA A 365 -8.51 24.39 -9.34
N GLY A 366 -9.68 24.55 -8.70
CA GLY A 366 -11.02 24.32 -9.26
C GLY A 366 -11.43 22.85 -9.32
N GLN A 367 -10.73 21.95 -8.64
CA GLN A 367 -11.08 20.53 -8.56
C GLN A 367 -12.23 20.31 -7.57
N ARG A 368 -13.11 19.34 -7.85
CA ARG A 368 -14.01 18.81 -6.83
C ARG A 368 -13.17 18.04 -5.82
N ALA A 369 -13.17 18.46 -4.55
CA ALA A 369 -12.49 17.81 -3.47
C ALA A 369 -13.37 17.76 -2.21
N GLU A 370 -13.57 16.56 -1.69
CA GLU A 370 -14.29 16.27 -0.46
C GLU A 370 -13.31 15.71 0.56
N TYR A 371 -13.37 16.19 1.80
CA TYR A 371 -12.56 15.71 2.91
C TYR A 371 -13.44 15.30 4.07
N VAL A 372 -13.23 14.09 4.58
CA VAL A 372 -14.06 13.46 5.61
C VAL A 372 -13.19 12.98 6.77
N LEU A 373 -13.53 13.38 7.99
CA LEU A 373 -12.93 12.81 9.19
C LEU A 373 -13.66 11.53 9.60
N VAL A 374 -12.90 10.53 10.04
CA VAL A 374 -13.38 9.23 10.54
C VAL A 374 -13.28 9.24 12.06
N PRO A 375 -14.38 9.45 12.79
CA PRO A 375 -14.34 9.59 14.25
C PRO A 375 -13.82 8.34 14.94
N GLY A 376 -12.83 8.51 15.82
CA GLY A 376 -12.22 7.43 16.61
C GLY A 376 -11.28 6.50 15.85
N ALA A 377 -11.11 6.67 14.53
CA ALA A 377 -10.15 5.87 13.80
C ALA A 377 -8.71 6.36 14.02
N SER A 378 -7.79 5.43 14.21
CA SER A 378 -6.34 5.66 14.20
C SER A 378 -5.79 5.60 12.77
N HIS A 379 -4.47 5.53 12.61
CA HIS A 379 -3.82 5.32 11.31
C HIS A 379 -4.06 3.88 10.81
N ALA A 380 -4.00 3.64 9.48
CA ALA A 380 -4.01 2.33 8.83
C ALA A 380 -5.30 1.49 9.00
N TYR A 381 -6.46 2.12 9.14
CA TYR A 381 -7.73 1.43 9.30
C TYR A 381 -8.27 0.78 8.01
N TYR A 382 -7.60 0.91 6.88
CA TYR A 382 -7.89 0.17 5.64
C TYR A 382 -7.06 -1.11 5.50
N ASP A 383 -6.06 -1.32 6.37
CA ASP A 383 -5.28 -2.55 6.36
C ASP A 383 -6.17 -3.77 6.66
N TRP A 384 -5.88 -4.86 5.98
CA TRP A 384 -6.42 -6.18 6.26
C TRP A 384 -5.27 -7.16 6.39
N LYS A 385 -5.07 -7.72 7.57
CA LYS A 385 -4.00 -8.66 7.88
C LYS A 385 -4.57 -9.92 8.50
N PRO A 386 -3.82 -11.01 8.58
CA PRO A 386 -4.28 -12.25 9.18
C PRO A 386 -4.73 -12.16 10.64
N ASP A 387 -4.29 -11.13 11.39
CA ASP A 387 -4.66 -10.95 12.79
C ASP A 387 -6.06 -10.33 12.98
N SER A 388 -6.73 -10.72 14.08
CA SER A 388 -8.09 -10.27 14.40
C SER A 388 -8.17 -8.77 14.66
N ALA A 389 -7.19 -8.17 15.31
CA ALA A 389 -7.21 -6.76 15.69
C ALA A 389 -7.23 -5.85 14.46
N THR A 390 -6.45 -6.19 13.42
CA THR A 390 -6.46 -5.45 12.17
C THR A 390 -7.81 -5.61 11.45
N LYS A 391 -8.36 -6.83 11.41
CA LYS A 391 -9.68 -7.10 10.81
C LYS A 391 -10.81 -6.36 11.53
N GLU A 392 -10.84 -6.38 12.85
CA GLU A 392 -11.83 -5.64 13.65
C GLU A 392 -11.74 -4.12 13.39
N THR A 393 -10.51 -3.60 13.25
CA THR A 393 -10.29 -2.19 12.89
C THR A 393 -10.86 -1.87 11.52
N PHE A 394 -10.61 -2.74 10.54
CA PHE A 394 -11.17 -2.59 9.20
C PHE A 394 -12.71 -2.67 9.22
N GLU A 395 -13.30 -3.64 9.90
CA GLU A 395 -14.75 -3.77 10.01
C GLU A 395 -15.40 -2.53 10.62
N ARG A 396 -14.78 -1.99 11.67
CA ARG A 396 -15.29 -0.84 12.41
C ARG A 396 -15.17 0.47 11.63
N PHE A 397 -14.05 0.68 10.96
CA PHE A 397 -13.70 1.97 10.36
C PHE A 397 -13.48 1.88 8.83
N GLY A 398 -12.76 0.86 8.36
CA GLY A 398 -12.39 0.70 6.97
C GLY A 398 -13.60 0.44 6.08
N ARG A 399 -14.37 -0.60 6.37
CA ARG A 399 -15.52 -1.03 5.55
C ARG A 399 -16.60 0.06 5.38
N PRO A 400 -17.07 0.75 6.45
CA PRO A 400 -18.08 1.81 6.28
C PRO A 400 -17.59 2.97 5.40
N TYR A 401 -16.32 3.34 5.52
CA TYR A 401 -15.76 4.43 4.72
C TYR A 401 -15.34 3.98 3.31
N ALA A 402 -15.04 2.71 3.10
CA ALA A 402 -14.91 2.13 1.75
C ALA A 402 -16.23 2.22 0.98
N ARG A 403 -17.40 2.01 1.62
CA ARG A 403 -18.72 2.21 1.01
C ARG A 403 -18.96 3.67 0.62
N ARG A 404 -18.58 4.62 1.46
CA ARG A 404 -18.66 6.06 1.12
C ARG A 404 -17.72 6.44 -0.02
N MET A 405 -16.54 5.84 -0.10
CA MET A 405 -15.62 5.97 -1.22
C MET A 405 -16.26 5.41 -2.51
N GLU A 406 -16.93 4.28 -2.43
CA GLU A 406 -17.67 3.71 -3.54
C GLU A 406 -18.78 4.65 -4.03
N ASP A 407 -19.53 5.27 -3.13
CA ASP A 407 -20.56 6.27 -3.48
C ASP A 407 -19.95 7.48 -4.22
N PHE A 408 -18.78 7.93 -3.77
CA PHE A 408 -18.03 8.96 -4.49
C PHE A 408 -17.66 8.49 -5.91
N PHE A 409 -17.12 7.28 -6.09
CA PHE A 409 -16.80 6.74 -7.40
C PHE A 409 -18.05 6.54 -8.26
N ASN A 410 -19.17 6.07 -7.68
CA ASN A 410 -20.45 5.98 -8.35
C ASN A 410 -20.88 7.34 -8.93
N SER A 411 -20.67 8.43 -8.19
CA SER A 411 -20.98 9.79 -8.66
C SER A 411 -20.11 10.24 -9.86
N VAL A 412 -18.99 9.57 -10.12
CA VAL A 412 -18.09 9.85 -11.26
C VAL A 412 -18.41 8.97 -12.47
N PHE A 413 -18.67 7.69 -12.25
CA PHE A 413 -18.72 6.68 -13.31
C PHE A 413 -20.15 6.28 -13.73
N TYR A 414 -21.16 6.51 -12.89
CA TYR A 414 -22.54 6.05 -13.07
C TYR A 414 -23.55 7.21 -12.99
N LYS A 415 -23.23 8.33 -13.64
CA LYS A 415 -24.16 9.48 -13.75
C LYS A 415 -25.29 9.20 -14.71
#